data_58b5c162f318e2e95f7755f7c824eabe
#
_entry.id   58b5c162f318e2e95f7755f7c824eabe
#
_cell.length_a   1.000
_cell.length_b   1.000
_cell.length_c   1.000
_cell.angle_alpha   90.00
_cell.angle_beta   90.00
_cell.angle_gamma   90.00
#
_symmetry.space_group_name_H-M   'P 1'
#
loop_
_entity.id
_entity.type
_entity.pdbx_description
1 polymer ?
#
loop_
_entity_poly.entity_id
_entity_poly.type
_entity_poly.pdbx_seq_one_letter_code
_entity_poly.pdbx_strand_id
1 'polypeptide(L)'
;QLSDEENVRSILQKVHADLNALSDKVKEKVASGEFPDIKYTCVLREGIPEEEVLRYTKEYRPRIIIMGTRGKSQKDIDLIGSVTAEVIERSRVPVLAIPENTPFKQFSEAKRIAFITNFDQRDLIAFDSLINNLKSFKFSVSLIHLSDVQNTWNEIKLAGIKEYFQKQYPQLEIYYDVVKNDNLLSSLDSYI
;
A
#
# COMPACT_ATOMS: atom_id res chain seq x y z
N GLN A 1 31.45 17.35 24.28
CA GLN A 1 31.07 16.88 22.94
C GLN A 1 31.46 15.40 22.88
N LEU A 2 30.49 14.50 22.76
CA LEU A 2 30.73 13.09 22.45
C LEU A 2 31.43 13.02 21.09
N SER A 3 32.36 12.10 20.91
CA SER A 3 32.99 11.88 19.61
C SER A 3 31.90 11.37 18.61
N ASP A 4 32.13 11.61 17.34
CA ASP A 4 31.16 11.15 16.28
C ASP A 4 30.95 9.63 16.36
N GLU A 5 31.96 8.86 16.74
CA GLU A 5 31.86 7.42 16.93
C GLU A 5 30.98 7.02 18.12
N GLU A 6 31.03 7.75 19.24
CA GLU A 6 30.17 7.51 20.40
C GLU A 6 28.71 7.83 20.09
N ASN A 7 28.46 8.89 19.30
CA ASN A 7 27.13 9.24 18.83
C ASN A 7 26.54 8.15 17.92
N VAL A 8 27.31 7.68 16.92
CA VAL A 8 26.89 6.60 16.02
C VAL A 8 26.60 5.32 16.79
N ARG A 9 27.48 4.95 17.75
CA ARG A 9 27.28 3.75 18.60
C ARG A 9 26.00 3.85 19.43
N SER A 10 25.73 5.01 20.02
CA SER A 10 24.51 5.28 20.80
C SER A 10 23.27 5.14 19.94
N ILE A 11 23.29 5.70 18.73
CA ILE A 11 22.17 5.60 17.77
C ILE A 11 21.92 4.13 17.40
N LEU A 12 22.95 3.37 17.04
CA LEU A 12 22.83 1.96 16.69
C LEU A 12 22.28 1.13 17.85
N GLN A 13 22.74 1.36 19.09
CA GLN A 13 22.21 0.68 20.27
C GLN A 13 20.72 0.96 20.46
N LYS A 14 20.30 2.20 20.28
CA LYS A 14 18.87 2.58 20.38
C LYS A 14 18.03 1.90 19.29
N VAL A 15 18.49 1.90 18.06
CA VAL A 15 17.78 1.26 16.95
C VAL A 15 17.65 -0.24 17.14
N HIS A 16 18.73 -0.90 17.63
CA HIS A 16 18.66 -2.32 17.99
C HIS A 16 17.67 -2.60 19.12
N ALA A 17 17.63 -1.75 20.14
CA ALA A 17 16.66 -1.88 21.23
C ALA A 17 15.22 -1.70 20.74
N ASP A 18 14.96 -0.71 19.89
CA ASP A 18 13.64 -0.47 19.29
C ASP A 18 13.19 -1.68 18.43
N LEU A 19 14.11 -2.25 17.65
CA LEU A 19 13.84 -3.42 16.80
C LEU A 19 13.53 -4.67 17.64
N ASN A 20 14.29 -4.90 18.71
CA ASN A 20 14.05 -6.00 19.65
C ASN A 20 12.70 -5.83 20.36
N ALA A 21 12.36 -4.64 20.82
CA ALA A 21 11.08 -4.34 21.43
C ALA A 21 9.90 -4.60 20.49
N LEU A 22 10.06 -4.27 19.19
CA LEU A 22 9.07 -4.61 18.17
C LEU A 22 8.94 -6.13 17.99
N SER A 23 10.07 -6.83 17.90
CA SER A 23 10.10 -8.30 17.81
C SER A 23 9.38 -8.98 18.98
N ASP A 24 9.60 -8.48 20.21
CA ASP A 24 8.97 -9.03 21.40
C ASP A 24 7.47 -8.78 21.41
N LYS A 25 7.00 -7.62 20.99
CA LYS A 25 5.55 -7.35 20.79
C LYS A 25 4.91 -8.32 19.80
N VAL A 26 5.59 -8.64 18.70
CA VAL A 26 5.09 -9.63 17.72
C VAL A 26 5.00 -11.01 18.35
N LYS A 27 6.02 -11.44 19.10
CA LYS A 27 6.01 -12.72 19.84
C LYS A 27 4.87 -12.82 20.83
N GLU A 28 4.63 -11.76 21.60
CA GLU A 28 3.52 -11.70 22.57
C GLU A 28 2.17 -11.86 21.86
N LYS A 29 1.95 -11.18 20.72
CA LYS A 29 0.72 -11.26 19.95
C LYS A 29 0.51 -12.63 19.29
N VAL A 30 1.57 -13.29 18.86
CA VAL A 30 1.51 -14.68 18.39
C VAL A 30 1.21 -15.63 19.57
N ALA A 31 1.89 -15.48 20.70
CA ALA A 31 1.68 -16.33 21.88
C ALA A 31 0.26 -16.17 22.49
N SER A 32 -0.34 -14.98 22.44
CA SER A 32 -1.71 -14.71 22.88
C SER A 32 -2.77 -15.20 21.87
N GLY A 33 -2.39 -15.64 20.66
CA GLY A 33 -3.33 -16.01 19.59
C GLY A 33 -3.98 -14.83 18.88
N GLU A 34 -3.56 -13.59 19.18
CA GLU A 34 -4.05 -12.39 18.45
C GLU A 34 -3.53 -12.38 17.00
N PHE A 35 -2.29 -12.85 16.81
CA PHE A 35 -1.72 -13.08 15.48
C PHE A 35 -1.60 -14.57 15.19
N PRO A 36 -1.75 -15.00 13.92
CA PRO A 36 -1.45 -16.37 13.54
C PRO A 36 0.03 -16.68 13.75
N ASP A 37 0.38 -17.97 13.83
CA ASP A 37 1.79 -18.40 13.87
C ASP A 37 2.45 -18.08 12.54
N ILE A 38 3.22 -17.01 12.52
CA ILE A 38 3.93 -16.49 11.35
C ILE A 38 5.44 -16.57 11.54
N LYS A 39 6.15 -16.96 10.49
CA LYS A 39 7.60 -16.83 10.45
C LYS A 39 7.97 -15.41 10.05
N TYR A 40 8.77 -14.75 10.87
CA TYR A 40 9.25 -13.40 10.59
C TYR A 40 10.74 -13.26 10.90
N THR A 41 11.37 -12.28 10.29
CA THR A 41 12.77 -11.92 10.52
C THR A 41 12.86 -10.41 10.64
N CYS A 42 13.52 -9.94 11.69
CA CYS A 42 13.83 -8.51 11.87
C CYS A 42 15.19 -8.24 11.24
N VAL A 43 15.25 -7.27 10.34
CA VAL A 43 16.46 -6.90 9.61
C VAL A 43 16.73 -5.43 9.82
N LEU A 44 17.95 -5.08 10.27
CA LEU A 44 18.45 -3.71 10.30
C LEU A 44 19.34 -3.48 9.09
N ARG A 45 19.10 -2.39 8.40
CA ARG A 45 19.90 -1.95 7.27
C ARG A 45 20.39 -0.53 7.46
N GLU A 46 21.58 -0.24 6.97
CA GLU A 46 22.22 1.07 7.03
C GLU A 46 22.32 1.65 5.62
N GLY A 47 21.92 2.90 5.45
CA GLY A 47 21.94 3.60 4.16
C GLY A 47 20.76 4.54 3.98
N ILE A 48 20.49 4.91 2.74
CA ILE A 48 19.34 5.72 2.34
C ILE A 48 18.08 4.83 2.41
N PRO A 49 17.07 5.18 3.22
CA PRO A 49 15.96 4.28 3.53
C PRO A 49 15.25 3.71 2.31
N GLU A 50 14.85 4.53 1.34
CA GLU A 50 14.16 4.09 0.12
C GLU A 50 15.04 3.18 -0.75
N GLU A 51 16.33 3.46 -0.85
CA GLU A 51 17.27 2.61 -1.59
C GLU A 51 17.42 1.24 -0.93
N GLU A 52 17.51 1.21 0.40
CA GLU A 52 17.63 -0.03 1.15
C GLU A 52 16.37 -0.89 1.07
N VAL A 53 15.19 -0.29 1.14
CA VAL A 53 13.92 -1.00 0.92
C VAL A 53 13.87 -1.60 -0.48
N LEU A 54 14.21 -0.83 -1.51
CA LEU A 54 14.20 -1.30 -2.91
C LEU A 54 15.27 -2.38 -3.16
N ARG A 55 16.45 -2.25 -2.52
CA ARG A 55 17.51 -3.27 -2.60
C ARG A 55 17.07 -4.57 -1.93
N TYR A 56 16.55 -4.49 -0.71
CA TYR A 56 16.07 -5.65 0.03
C TYR A 56 14.89 -6.32 -0.68
N THR A 57 14.03 -5.55 -1.34
CA THR A 57 12.95 -6.09 -2.16
C THR A 57 13.47 -6.98 -3.30
N LYS A 58 14.58 -6.63 -3.93
CA LYS A 58 15.21 -7.45 -4.98
C LYS A 58 15.82 -8.75 -4.41
N GLU A 59 16.37 -8.69 -3.20
CA GLU A 59 16.97 -9.83 -2.50
C GLU A 59 15.89 -10.80 -1.99
N TYR A 60 14.92 -10.27 -1.25
CA TYR A 60 13.87 -11.03 -0.56
C TYR A 60 12.72 -11.47 -1.47
N ARG A 61 12.45 -10.72 -2.56
CA ARG A 61 11.36 -10.93 -3.53
C ARG A 61 9.99 -11.09 -2.89
N PRO A 62 9.54 -10.11 -2.10
CA PRO A 62 8.23 -10.17 -1.45
C PRO A 62 7.10 -10.09 -2.48
N ARG A 63 5.91 -10.53 -2.10
CA ARG A 63 4.69 -10.31 -2.89
C ARG A 63 4.08 -8.93 -2.69
N ILE A 64 4.32 -8.32 -1.54
CA ILE A 64 3.83 -7.00 -1.16
C ILE A 64 4.83 -6.34 -0.20
N ILE A 65 4.95 -5.04 -0.31
CA ILE A 65 5.66 -4.19 0.65
C ILE A 65 4.60 -3.47 1.48
N ILE A 66 4.73 -3.48 2.80
CA ILE A 66 3.82 -2.75 3.69
C ILE A 66 4.63 -1.66 4.39
N MET A 67 4.17 -0.41 4.30
CA MET A 67 4.85 0.74 4.89
C MET A 67 3.86 1.63 5.64
N GLY A 68 4.31 2.29 6.70
CA GLY A 68 3.59 3.43 7.27
C GLY A 68 3.69 4.65 6.35
N THR A 69 2.68 5.50 6.34
CA THR A 69 2.70 6.71 5.50
C THR A 69 3.58 7.82 6.06
N ARG A 70 3.91 7.80 7.36
CA ARG A 70 4.72 8.83 8.04
C ARG A 70 5.81 8.22 8.90
N GLY A 71 6.96 8.92 8.98
CA GLY A 71 8.00 8.66 9.96
C GLY A 71 7.78 9.48 11.24
N LYS A 72 8.45 9.12 12.33
CA LYS A 72 8.34 9.77 13.65
C LYS A 72 8.68 11.28 13.67
N SER A 73 9.28 11.83 12.63
CA SER A 73 9.81 13.21 12.58
C SER A 73 8.98 14.22 11.80
N GLN A 74 7.95 13.79 11.06
CA GLN A 74 7.16 14.70 10.22
C GLN A 74 5.88 15.15 10.94
N LYS A 75 5.83 16.44 11.26
CA LYS A 75 4.67 17.13 11.84
C LYS A 75 3.74 17.75 10.80
N ASP A 76 4.07 17.69 9.53
CA ASP A 76 3.41 18.45 8.48
C ASP A 76 2.41 17.64 7.64
N ILE A 77 1.55 18.38 7.02
CA ILE A 77 0.32 18.14 6.29
C ILE A 77 0.40 17.07 5.18
N ASP A 78 1.58 16.59 4.82
CA ASP A 78 1.75 15.59 3.77
C ASP A 78 1.19 14.23 4.19
N LEU A 79 0.22 13.74 3.46
CA LEU A 79 -0.46 12.46 3.69
C LEU A 79 0.49 11.26 3.58
N ILE A 80 1.56 11.39 2.82
CA ILE A 80 2.56 10.32 2.57
C ILE A 80 3.97 10.90 2.74
N GLY A 81 4.80 10.27 3.58
CA GLY A 81 6.20 10.65 3.73
C GLY A 81 7.04 10.37 2.49
N SER A 82 8.12 11.13 2.30
CA SER A 82 9.01 11.05 1.13
C SER A 82 9.53 9.64 0.83
N VAL A 83 9.97 8.92 1.85
CA VAL A 83 10.46 7.54 1.71
C VAL A 83 9.37 6.61 1.14
N THR A 84 8.15 6.70 1.67
CA THR A 84 7.04 5.87 1.19
C THR A 84 6.64 6.24 -0.22
N ALA A 85 6.58 7.53 -0.55
CA ALA A 85 6.29 8.01 -1.90
C ALA A 85 7.32 7.51 -2.91
N GLU A 86 8.60 7.63 -2.61
CA GLU A 86 9.70 7.16 -3.45
C GLU A 86 9.67 5.65 -3.68
N VAL A 87 9.37 4.87 -2.63
CA VAL A 87 9.23 3.41 -2.76
C VAL A 87 8.01 3.05 -3.62
N ILE A 88 6.87 3.75 -3.48
CA ILE A 88 5.69 3.54 -4.32
C ILE A 88 6.03 3.80 -5.80
N GLU A 89 6.72 4.90 -6.09
CA GLU A 89 7.06 5.29 -7.46
C GLU A 89 8.01 4.30 -8.13
N ARG A 90 9.01 3.80 -7.40
CA ARG A 90 10.12 3.01 -7.96
C ARG A 90 9.97 1.50 -7.80
N SER A 91 9.05 1.04 -6.96
CA SER A 91 8.84 -0.38 -6.72
C SER A 91 8.13 -1.07 -7.90
N ARG A 92 8.57 -2.30 -8.20
CA ARG A 92 7.84 -3.21 -9.09
C ARG A 92 6.92 -4.17 -8.33
N VAL A 93 6.99 -4.14 -7.01
CA VAL A 93 6.15 -4.93 -6.11
C VAL A 93 5.06 -4.00 -5.57
N PRO A 94 3.81 -4.46 -5.46
CA PRO A 94 2.74 -3.66 -4.85
C PRO A 94 3.13 -3.13 -3.48
N VAL A 95 2.84 -1.85 -3.22
CA VAL A 95 3.10 -1.19 -1.93
C VAL A 95 1.78 -0.85 -1.27
N LEU A 96 1.59 -1.33 -0.05
CA LEU A 96 0.47 -0.97 0.80
C LEU A 96 0.94 0.09 1.81
N ALA A 97 0.49 1.32 1.61
CA ALA A 97 0.76 2.43 2.52
C ALA A 97 -0.35 2.52 3.57
N ILE A 98 0.01 2.40 4.84
CA ILE A 98 -0.95 2.38 5.96
C ILE A 98 -0.80 3.68 6.76
N PRO A 99 -1.85 4.52 6.85
CA PRO A 99 -1.87 5.70 7.70
C PRO A 99 -1.70 5.36 9.18
N GLU A 100 -1.03 6.26 9.94
CA GLU A 100 -0.71 6.06 11.36
C GLU A 100 -1.95 5.76 12.22
N ASN A 101 -3.07 6.40 11.91
CA ASN A 101 -4.30 6.28 12.70
C ASN A 101 -5.29 5.23 12.16
N THR A 102 -4.84 4.33 11.26
CA THR A 102 -5.71 3.28 10.73
C THR A 102 -5.96 2.21 11.79
N PRO A 103 -7.17 2.06 12.34
CA PRO A 103 -7.47 1.01 13.31
C PRO A 103 -7.38 -0.37 12.64
N PHE A 104 -6.74 -1.34 13.32
CA PHE A 104 -6.60 -2.71 12.82
C PHE A 104 -7.92 -3.38 12.43
N LYS A 105 -8.99 -3.10 13.20
CA LYS A 105 -10.33 -3.64 12.90
C LYS A 105 -10.92 -3.12 11.59
N GLN A 106 -10.61 -1.89 11.20
CA GLN A 106 -11.13 -1.31 9.95
C GLN A 106 -10.58 -2.00 8.71
N PHE A 107 -9.35 -2.51 8.74
CA PHE A 107 -8.79 -3.22 7.59
C PHE A 107 -9.51 -4.56 7.34
N SER A 108 -9.84 -5.31 8.39
CA SER A 108 -10.60 -6.56 8.26
C SER A 108 -12.07 -6.35 7.89
N GLU A 109 -12.59 -5.15 8.09
CA GLU A 109 -13.96 -4.75 7.80
C GLU A 109 -14.08 -4.00 6.47
N ALA A 110 -12.97 -3.75 5.77
CA ALA A 110 -12.98 -3.10 4.47
C ALA A 110 -13.77 -3.95 3.46
N LYS A 111 -14.95 -3.44 3.08
CA LYS A 111 -15.88 -4.13 2.16
C LYS A 111 -15.77 -3.61 0.73
N ARG A 112 -15.11 -2.48 0.53
CA ARG A 112 -15.01 -1.82 -0.77
C ARG A 112 -13.58 -1.36 -1.02
N ILE A 113 -13.12 -1.54 -2.25
CA ILE A 113 -11.83 -1.06 -2.75
C ILE A 113 -12.11 -0.05 -3.85
N ALA A 114 -11.56 1.16 -3.73
CA ALA A 114 -11.54 2.13 -4.82
C ALA A 114 -10.27 1.90 -5.66
N PHE A 115 -10.45 1.58 -6.93
CA PHE A 115 -9.35 1.38 -7.88
C PHE A 115 -9.37 2.48 -8.94
N ILE A 116 -8.40 3.38 -8.87
CA ILE A 116 -8.27 4.49 -9.82
C ILE A 116 -7.55 3.99 -11.06
N THR A 117 -8.08 4.29 -12.25
CA THR A 117 -7.57 3.76 -13.51
C THR A 117 -7.70 4.73 -14.67
N ASN A 118 -6.72 4.72 -15.58
CA ASN A 118 -6.77 5.37 -16.89
C ASN A 118 -7.20 4.41 -18.01
N PHE A 119 -7.61 3.20 -17.66
CA PHE A 119 -7.96 2.14 -18.60
C PHE A 119 -6.80 1.75 -19.54
N ASP A 120 -5.58 1.75 -19.04
CA ASP A 120 -4.44 1.26 -19.80
C ASP A 120 -4.11 -0.21 -19.45
N GLN A 121 -3.24 -0.83 -20.23
CA GLN A 121 -2.86 -2.23 -20.03
C GLN A 121 -2.17 -2.48 -18.68
N ARG A 122 -1.44 -1.50 -18.15
CA ARG A 122 -0.76 -1.63 -16.86
C ARG A 122 -1.75 -1.68 -15.72
N ASP A 123 -2.82 -0.89 -15.82
CA ASP A 123 -3.91 -0.90 -14.83
C ASP A 123 -4.61 -2.25 -14.79
N LEU A 124 -4.85 -2.88 -15.95
CA LEU A 124 -5.45 -4.22 -16.01
C LEU A 124 -4.55 -5.26 -15.32
N ILE A 125 -3.24 -5.24 -15.58
CA ILE A 125 -2.28 -6.13 -14.92
C ILE A 125 -2.23 -5.88 -13.41
N ALA A 126 -2.25 -4.61 -12.99
CA ALA A 126 -2.27 -4.24 -11.58
C ALA A 126 -3.56 -4.71 -10.89
N PHE A 127 -4.70 -4.57 -11.56
CA PHE A 127 -5.99 -5.05 -11.08
C PHE A 127 -6.01 -6.58 -10.91
N ASP A 128 -5.57 -7.33 -11.93
CA ASP A 128 -5.48 -8.78 -11.86
C ASP A 128 -4.58 -9.24 -10.69
N SER A 129 -3.45 -8.56 -10.50
CA SER A 129 -2.54 -8.83 -9.38
C SER A 129 -3.21 -8.54 -8.04
N LEU A 130 -3.92 -7.41 -7.90
CA LEU A 130 -4.65 -7.04 -6.70
C LEU A 130 -5.70 -8.08 -6.33
N ILE A 131 -6.57 -8.43 -7.28
CA ILE A 131 -7.65 -9.41 -7.06
C ILE A 131 -7.09 -10.77 -6.68
N ASN A 132 -6.02 -11.21 -7.36
CA ASN A 132 -5.37 -12.48 -7.05
C ASN A 132 -4.75 -12.52 -5.64
N ASN A 133 -4.22 -11.41 -5.16
CA ASN A 133 -3.66 -11.30 -3.81
C ASN A 133 -4.74 -11.23 -2.73
N LEU A 134 -5.93 -10.75 -3.06
CA LEU A 134 -7.04 -10.54 -2.13
C LEU A 134 -8.16 -11.58 -2.21
N LYS A 135 -7.95 -12.71 -2.89
CA LYS A 135 -8.96 -13.79 -3.08
C LYS A 135 -9.64 -14.28 -1.80
N SER A 136 -8.93 -14.23 -0.67
CA SER A 136 -9.44 -14.70 0.62
C SER A 136 -10.37 -13.71 1.31
N PHE A 137 -10.50 -12.49 0.77
CA PHE A 137 -11.33 -11.44 1.34
C PHE A 137 -12.61 -11.26 0.52
N LYS A 138 -13.69 -10.88 1.20
CA LYS A 138 -14.95 -10.52 0.55
C LYS A 138 -15.05 -9.01 0.45
N PHE A 139 -15.00 -8.48 -0.77
CA PHE A 139 -15.08 -7.04 -1.04
C PHE A 139 -15.72 -6.80 -2.41
N SER A 140 -16.20 -5.59 -2.61
CA SER A 140 -16.56 -5.04 -3.92
C SER A 140 -15.49 -4.05 -4.39
N VAL A 141 -15.47 -3.76 -5.68
CA VAL A 141 -14.52 -2.80 -6.26
C VAL A 141 -15.26 -1.68 -6.96
N SER A 142 -14.90 -0.43 -6.66
CA SER A 142 -15.28 0.73 -7.46
C SER A 142 -14.11 1.10 -8.38
N LEU A 143 -14.27 0.87 -9.68
CA LEU A 143 -13.35 1.32 -10.71
C LEU A 143 -13.65 2.78 -11.04
N ILE A 144 -12.71 3.64 -10.70
CA ILE A 144 -12.85 5.10 -10.85
C ILE A 144 -11.93 5.57 -11.98
N HIS A 145 -12.54 6.08 -13.05
CA HIS A 145 -11.80 6.71 -14.14
C HIS A 145 -11.86 8.23 -14.00
N LEU A 146 -10.68 8.86 -14.00
CA LEU A 146 -10.56 10.32 -13.97
C LEU A 146 -10.51 10.84 -15.41
N SER A 147 -11.47 11.65 -15.80
CA SER A 147 -11.52 12.22 -17.15
C SER A 147 -11.98 13.65 -17.15
N ASP A 148 -11.24 14.51 -17.85
CA ASP A 148 -11.62 15.92 -18.06
C ASP A 148 -12.62 16.06 -19.20
N VAL A 149 -12.74 15.08 -20.07
CA VAL A 149 -13.56 15.11 -21.28
C VAL A 149 -14.34 13.81 -21.44
N GLN A 150 -15.66 13.94 -21.62
CA GLN A 150 -16.44 12.85 -22.17
C GLN A 150 -15.95 12.55 -23.61
N ASN A 151 -15.32 11.40 -23.79
CA ASN A 151 -14.73 10.99 -25.04
C ASN A 151 -15.28 9.62 -25.41
N THR A 152 -15.82 9.48 -26.61
CA THR A 152 -16.35 8.21 -27.17
C THR A 152 -15.34 7.07 -27.04
N TRP A 153 -14.03 7.37 -27.13
CA TRP A 153 -12.98 6.39 -26.95
C TRP A 153 -12.93 5.80 -25.54
N ASN A 154 -13.17 6.62 -24.53
CA ASN A 154 -13.26 6.17 -23.13
C ASN A 154 -14.51 5.30 -22.91
N GLU A 155 -15.62 5.59 -23.56
CA GLU A 155 -16.84 4.77 -23.50
C GLU A 155 -16.61 3.39 -24.13
N ILE A 156 -15.91 3.32 -25.27
CA ILE A 156 -15.55 2.06 -25.93
C ILE A 156 -14.60 1.24 -25.05
N LYS A 157 -13.59 1.86 -24.49
CA LYS A 157 -12.67 1.20 -23.53
C LYS A 157 -13.42 0.65 -22.32
N LEU A 158 -14.28 1.48 -21.73
CA LEU A 158 -15.07 1.09 -20.56
C LEU A 158 -15.98 -0.10 -20.86
N ALA A 159 -16.64 -0.13 -22.03
CA ALA A 159 -17.47 -1.25 -22.45
C ALA A 159 -16.65 -2.54 -22.57
N GLY A 160 -15.47 -2.47 -23.21
CA GLY A 160 -14.56 -3.62 -23.34
C GLY A 160 -14.04 -4.12 -21.98
N ILE A 161 -13.71 -3.22 -21.07
CA ILE A 161 -13.26 -3.56 -19.72
C ILE A 161 -14.39 -4.21 -18.90
N LYS A 162 -15.61 -3.71 -18.99
CA LYS A 162 -16.78 -4.32 -18.35
C LYS A 162 -16.98 -5.75 -18.83
N GLU A 163 -16.95 -5.99 -20.12
CA GLU A 163 -17.08 -7.34 -20.71
C GLU A 163 -15.95 -8.26 -20.24
N TYR A 164 -14.71 -7.77 -20.27
CA TYR A 164 -13.54 -8.52 -19.80
C TYR A 164 -13.70 -8.93 -18.35
N PHE A 165 -14.02 -8.00 -17.44
CA PHE A 165 -14.13 -8.30 -16.01
C PHE A 165 -15.33 -9.18 -15.67
N GLN A 166 -16.45 -9.05 -16.37
CA GLN A 166 -17.59 -9.96 -16.21
C GLN A 166 -17.23 -11.41 -16.54
N LYS A 167 -16.37 -11.62 -17.53
CA LYS A 167 -15.87 -12.95 -17.91
C LYS A 167 -14.80 -13.48 -16.95
N GLN A 168 -13.87 -12.64 -16.54
CA GLN A 168 -12.73 -13.06 -15.70
C GLN A 168 -13.08 -13.17 -14.22
N TYR A 169 -13.96 -12.31 -13.72
CA TYR A 169 -14.33 -12.21 -12.31
C TYR A 169 -15.84 -12.22 -12.09
N PRO A 170 -16.56 -13.29 -12.51
CA PRO A 170 -18.02 -13.32 -12.46
C PRO A 170 -18.59 -13.23 -11.02
N GLN A 171 -17.78 -13.51 -10.00
CA GLN A 171 -18.16 -13.47 -8.59
C GLN A 171 -17.80 -12.15 -7.90
N LEU A 172 -17.10 -11.25 -8.60
CA LEU A 172 -16.67 -9.97 -8.04
C LEU A 172 -17.67 -8.88 -8.40
N GLU A 173 -18.17 -8.21 -7.39
CA GLU A 173 -19.04 -7.05 -7.56
C GLU A 173 -18.19 -5.82 -7.93
N ILE A 174 -18.35 -5.33 -9.17
CA ILE A 174 -17.56 -4.21 -9.69
C ILE A 174 -18.50 -3.07 -10.10
N TYR A 175 -18.29 -1.91 -9.51
CA TYR A 175 -18.94 -0.64 -9.86
C TYR A 175 -18.00 0.17 -10.77
N TYR A 176 -18.57 1.01 -11.64
CA TYR A 176 -17.81 1.77 -12.63
C TYR A 176 -18.24 3.23 -12.58
N ASP A 177 -17.31 4.08 -12.21
CA ASP A 177 -17.55 5.50 -12.05
C ASP A 177 -16.56 6.32 -12.90
N VAL A 178 -17.09 7.37 -13.53
CA VAL A 178 -16.27 8.38 -14.24
C VAL A 178 -16.39 9.68 -13.48
N VAL A 179 -15.27 10.18 -13.00
CA VAL A 179 -15.18 11.38 -12.17
C VAL A 179 -14.44 12.47 -12.94
N LYS A 180 -14.96 13.69 -12.89
CA LYS A 180 -14.28 14.85 -13.47
C LYS A 180 -13.05 15.23 -12.65
N ASN A 181 -11.97 15.58 -13.35
CA ASN A 181 -10.68 15.86 -12.74
C ASN A 181 -10.58 17.27 -12.11
N ASP A 182 -11.67 18.07 -12.16
CA ASP A 182 -11.66 19.46 -11.68
C ASP A 182 -11.27 19.62 -10.20
N ASN A 183 -11.47 18.56 -9.39
CA ASN A 183 -11.02 18.51 -8.00
C ASN A 183 -10.90 17.06 -7.51
N LEU A 184 -9.77 16.43 -7.85
CA LEU A 184 -9.49 15.02 -7.56
C LEU A 184 -9.72 14.66 -6.09
N LEU A 185 -9.19 15.48 -5.16
CA LEU A 185 -9.29 15.19 -3.72
C LEU A 185 -10.73 15.24 -3.23
N SER A 186 -11.49 16.28 -3.55
CA SER A 186 -12.90 16.38 -3.13
C SER A 186 -13.79 15.34 -3.79
N SER A 187 -13.44 14.92 -5.00
CA SER A 187 -14.16 13.85 -5.69
C SER A 187 -13.87 12.49 -5.05
N LEU A 188 -12.64 12.22 -4.66
CA LEU A 188 -12.27 10.99 -3.96
C LEU A 188 -12.81 10.93 -2.53
N ASP A 189 -12.87 12.06 -1.82
CA ASP A 189 -13.46 12.13 -0.47
C ASP A 189 -14.93 11.68 -0.43
N SER A 190 -15.65 11.77 -1.56
CA SER A 190 -17.04 11.29 -1.67
C SER A 190 -17.14 9.75 -1.72
N TYR A 191 -16.04 9.05 -1.94
CA TYR A 191 -15.98 7.57 -1.99
C TYR A 191 -15.51 6.94 -0.67
N ILE A 192 -14.95 7.74 0.25
CA ILE A 192 -14.48 7.30 1.55
C ILE A 192 -15.59 7.47 2.58
#